data_c0cbf06487bff11b443a7fc9a1ead618
#
_entry.id   c0cbf06487bff11b443a7fc9a1ead618
#
_cell.length_a   1.000
_cell.length_b   1.000
_cell.length_c   1.000
_cell.angle_alpha   90.00
_cell.angle_beta   90.00
_cell.angle_gamma   90.00
#
_symmetry.space_group_name_H-M   'P 1'
#
loop_
_entity.id
_entity.type
_entity.pdbx_description
1 polymer ?
#
loop_
_entity_poly.entity_id
_entity_poly.type
_entity_poly.pdbx_seq_one_letter_code
_entity_poly.pdbx_strand_id
1 'polypeptide(L)'
;LLLRHYDIRDIVINLHHHGEQIENRLADGSDLGLQISYSVEPELLDTGGGLLKAKPFLQDDTFIVINTDVLIDLHLDQLLNFHKKQKGAATLVLRPDKDADRYGSMDIDDEGRICRFLDTKTPVQSPGALRKLMFTGVQVLEPTVFDYMNTGMTAHKFSTTRETYPRMLSDGQPLYGFCFDGFWQDLGTAERIHEAERSLAAGTRLHYF
;
A
#
# COMPACT_ATOMS: atom_id res chain seq x y z
N LEU A 1 8.18 -13.38 2.14
CA LEU A 1 9.51 -13.26 2.79
C LEU A 1 9.59 -11.95 3.58
N LEU A 2 9.37 -10.77 2.98
CA LEU A 2 9.42 -9.48 3.66
C LEU A 2 8.58 -9.46 4.95
N LEU A 3 7.29 -9.77 4.88
CA LEU A 3 6.41 -9.78 6.06
C LEU A 3 6.88 -10.75 7.14
N ARG A 4 7.26 -11.97 6.74
CA ARG A 4 7.80 -12.98 7.66
C ARG A 4 9.08 -12.53 8.36
N HIS A 5 9.96 -11.80 7.67
CA HIS A 5 11.20 -11.24 8.23
C HIS A 5 10.91 -10.33 9.43
N TYR A 6 9.81 -9.58 9.39
CA TYR A 6 9.36 -8.70 10.46
C TYR A 6 8.30 -9.33 11.39
N ASP A 7 8.20 -10.66 11.39
CA ASP A 7 7.28 -11.44 12.24
C ASP A 7 5.79 -11.10 12.03
N ILE A 8 5.45 -10.56 10.86
CA ILE A 8 4.06 -10.35 10.43
C ILE A 8 3.57 -11.66 9.79
N ARG A 9 2.71 -12.39 10.49
CA ARG A 9 2.34 -13.76 10.11
C ARG A 9 0.91 -13.88 9.63
N ASP A 10 0.00 -13.05 10.15
CA ASP A 10 -1.40 -13.05 9.74
C ASP A 10 -1.55 -12.23 8.47
N ILE A 11 -1.92 -12.89 7.38
CA ILE A 11 -2.00 -12.29 6.05
C ILE A 11 -3.36 -12.59 5.44
N VAL A 12 -3.99 -11.58 4.85
CA VAL A 12 -5.13 -11.76 3.97
C VAL A 12 -4.74 -11.44 2.52
N ILE A 13 -5.06 -12.34 1.60
CA ILE A 13 -4.78 -12.18 0.17
C ILE A 13 -6.10 -12.01 -0.57
N ASN A 14 -6.23 -10.89 -1.29
CA ASN A 14 -7.34 -10.69 -2.22
C ASN A 14 -7.12 -11.50 -3.48
N LEU A 15 -8.12 -12.28 -3.88
CA LEU A 15 -8.05 -13.15 -5.05
C LEU A 15 -9.16 -12.81 -6.05
N HIS A 16 -8.79 -12.62 -7.32
CA HIS A 16 -9.71 -12.50 -8.43
C HIS A 16 -9.24 -13.35 -9.61
N HIS A 17 -8.15 -12.93 -10.28
CA HIS A 17 -7.59 -13.64 -11.41
C HIS A 17 -6.64 -14.74 -10.95
N HIS A 18 -6.78 -15.95 -11.49
CA HIS A 18 -5.99 -17.14 -11.12
C HIS A 18 -6.00 -17.48 -9.61
N GLY A 19 -7.09 -17.13 -8.88
CA GLY A 19 -7.19 -17.33 -7.42
C GLY A 19 -6.89 -18.77 -6.99
N GLU A 20 -7.48 -19.78 -7.66
CA GLU A 20 -7.24 -21.20 -7.35
C GLU A 20 -5.76 -21.61 -7.45
N GLN A 21 -5.02 -21.05 -8.41
CA GLN A 21 -3.58 -21.35 -8.55
C GLN A 21 -2.78 -20.76 -7.38
N ILE A 22 -3.17 -19.59 -6.89
CA ILE A 22 -2.55 -18.93 -5.74
C ILE A 22 -2.87 -19.73 -4.47
N GLU A 23 -4.14 -20.09 -4.25
CA GLU A 23 -4.56 -20.91 -3.12
C GLU A 23 -3.85 -22.27 -3.11
N ASN A 24 -3.79 -22.97 -4.25
CA ASN A 24 -3.08 -24.24 -4.38
C ASN A 24 -1.57 -24.11 -4.11
N ARG A 25 -0.96 -22.96 -4.40
CA ARG A 25 0.48 -22.75 -4.23
C ARG A 25 0.85 -22.34 -2.81
N LEU A 26 0.03 -21.56 -2.15
CA LEU A 26 0.33 -20.98 -0.84
C LEU A 26 -0.41 -21.70 0.30
N ALA A 27 -1.51 -22.42 0.00
CA ALA A 27 -2.37 -23.11 0.97
C ALA A 27 -2.74 -22.19 2.14
N ASP A 28 -2.66 -22.66 3.36
CA ASP A 28 -2.88 -21.86 4.58
C ASP A 28 -1.63 -21.07 5.03
N GLY A 29 -0.53 -21.16 4.29
CA GLY A 29 0.73 -20.47 4.59
C GLY A 29 1.62 -21.19 5.59
N SER A 30 1.22 -22.33 6.15
CA SER A 30 1.96 -23.05 7.20
C SER A 30 3.37 -23.45 6.76
N ASP A 31 3.55 -23.89 5.52
CA ASP A 31 4.87 -24.23 4.94
C ASP A 31 5.80 -22.99 4.83
N LEU A 32 5.24 -21.79 4.84
CA LEU A 32 5.97 -20.52 4.82
C LEU A 32 6.14 -19.93 6.22
N GLY A 33 5.59 -20.57 7.27
CA GLY A 33 5.51 -20.04 8.62
C GLY A 33 4.57 -18.84 8.75
N LEU A 34 3.51 -18.82 7.97
CA LEU A 34 2.47 -17.78 7.92
C LEU A 34 1.10 -18.37 8.20
N GLN A 35 0.11 -17.51 8.44
CA GLN A 35 -1.31 -17.82 8.47
C GLN A 35 -1.98 -17.01 7.37
N ILE A 36 -2.42 -17.68 6.31
CA ILE A 36 -2.99 -17.02 5.13
C ILE A 36 -4.51 -17.24 5.11
N SER A 37 -5.24 -16.14 5.06
CA SER A 37 -6.67 -16.10 4.76
C SER A 37 -6.88 -15.53 3.36
N TYR A 38 -7.99 -15.91 2.71
CA TYR A 38 -8.29 -15.45 1.35
C TYR A 38 -9.58 -14.65 1.32
N SER A 39 -9.55 -13.52 0.61
CA SER A 39 -10.72 -12.70 0.27
C SER A 39 -11.00 -12.85 -1.22
N VAL A 40 -11.86 -13.80 -1.59
CA VAL A 40 -12.14 -14.13 -3.00
C VAL A 40 -13.13 -13.12 -3.59
N GLU A 41 -12.76 -12.48 -4.70
CA GLU A 41 -13.57 -11.50 -5.43
C GLU A 41 -14.15 -12.16 -6.70
N PRO A 42 -15.47 -12.49 -6.74
CA PRO A 42 -16.10 -13.01 -7.95
C PRO A 42 -16.04 -12.02 -9.11
N GLU A 43 -16.10 -10.71 -8.79
CA GLU A 43 -15.93 -9.61 -9.73
C GLU A 43 -14.79 -8.72 -9.21
N LEU A 44 -14.01 -8.13 -10.13
CA LEU A 44 -12.90 -7.25 -9.80
C LEU A 44 -13.43 -5.97 -9.12
N LEU A 45 -13.10 -5.78 -7.85
CA LEU A 45 -13.58 -4.68 -7.02
C LEU A 45 -12.66 -3.46 -7.01
N ASP A 46 -11.49 -3.51 -7.68
CA ASP A 46 -10.41 -2.53 -7.58
C ASP A 46 -9.85 -2.45 -6.14
N THR A 47 -8.85 -1.60 -5.91
CA THR A 47 -8.09 -1.56 -4.66
C THR A 47 -8.94 -1.22 -3.44
N GLY A 48 -9.91 -0.33 -3.57
CA GLY A 48 -10.79 0.07 -2.48
C GLY A 48 -11.86 -0.97 -2.16
N GLY A 49 -12.52 -1.50 -3.19
CA GLY A 49 -13.56 -2.53 -3.00
C GLY A 49 -12.99 -3.84 -2.48
N GLY A 50 -11.81 -4.25 -2.97
CA GLY A 50 -11.09 -5.42 -2.46
C GLY A 50 -10.71 -5.26 -0.99
N LEU A 51 -10.19 -4.10 -0.61
CA LEU A 51 -9.84 -3.82 0.78
C LEU A 51 -11.08 -3.78 1.68
N LEU A 52 -12.17 -3.14 1.23
CA LEU A 52 -13.44 -3.13 1.97
C LEU A 52 -13.99 -4.55 2.18
N LYS A 53 -13.86 -5.43 1.18
CA LYS A 53 -14.25 -6.83 1.31
C LYS A 53 -13.41 -7.59 2.33
N ALA A 54 -12.11 -7.27 2.42
CA ALA A 54 -11.19 -7.84 3.41
C ALA A 54 -11.37 -7.24 4.83
N LYS A 55 -12.24 -6.23 5.02
CA LYS A 55 -12.48 -5.56 6.31
C LYS A 55 -12.66 -6.52 7.50
N PRO A 56 -13.39 -7.64 7.42
CA PRO A 56 -13.54 -8.55 8.56
C PRO A 56 -12.25 -9.10 9.15
N PHE A 57 -11.16 -9.10 8.37
CA PHE A 57 -9.81 -9.52 8.80
C PHE A 57 -8.95 -8.38 9.31
N LEU A 58 -9.32 -7.10 9.04
CA LEU A 58 -8.43 -5.94 9.17
C LEU A 58 -8.97 -4.84 10.10
N GLN A 59 -10.22 -4.95 10.57
CA GLN A 59 -10.90 -3.84 11.24
C GLN A 59 -10.49 -3.62 12.70
N ASP A 60 -9.75 -4.55 13.30
CA ASP A 60 -9.52 -4.55 14.76
C ASP A 60 -8.16 -3.93 15.13
N ASP A 61 -7.23 -3.76 14.16
CA ASP A 61 -5.88 -3.24 14.43
C ASP A 61 -5.30 -2.51 13.21
N THR A 62 -4.20 -1.77 13.41
CA THR A 62 -3.37 -1.20 12.35
C THR A 62 -2.88 -2.30 11.41
N PHE A 63 -2.98 -2.10 10.12
CA PHE A 63 -2.58 -3.10 9.12
C PHE A 63 -1.73 -2.52 7.99
N ILE A 64 -0.96 -3.40 7.34
CA ILE A 64 -0.13 -3.06 6.18
C ILE A 64 -0.81 -3.60 4.93
N VAL A 65 -0.86 -2.79 3.88
CA VAL A 65 -1.26 -3.21 2.53
C VAL A 65 -0.06 -3.11 1.60
N ILE A 66 0.19 -4.19 0.86
CA ILE A 66 1.27 -4.27 -0.14
C ILE A 66 0.66 -4.77 -1.45
N ASN A 67 0.85 -4.02 -2.53
CA ASN A 67 0.50 -4.51 -3.86
C ASN A 67 1.37 -5.71 -4.23
N THR A 68 0.76 -6.77 -4.75
CA THR A 68 1.44 -8.05 -5.02
C THR A 68 2.44 -8.00 -6.19
N ASP A 69 2.34 -6.97 -7.03
CA ASP A 69 3.23 -6.69 -8.16
C ASP A 69 4.37 -5.72 -7.80
N VAL A 70 4.72 -5.60 -6.53
CA VAL A 70 5.80 -4.73 -6.04
C VAL A 70 6.91 -5.56 -5.39
N LEU A 71 8.14 -5.35 -5.85
CA LEU A 71 9.36 -5.81 -5.18
C LEU A 71 10.04 -4.60 -4.55
N ILE A 72 10.20 -4.61 -3.22
CA ILE A 72 10.69 -3.46 -2.45
C ILE A 72 11.62 -3.91 -1.31
N ASP A 73 12.73 -3.20 -1.13
CA ASP A 73 13.67 -3.43 -0.02
C ASP A 73 13.40 -2.44 1.13
N LEU A 74 12.24 -2.59 1.76
CA LEU A 74 11.70 -1.65 2.74
C LEU A 74 11.86 -2.16 4.18
N HIS A 75 12.41 -1.34 5.06
CA HIS A 75 12.45 -1.57 6.50
C HIS A 75 11.09 -1.29 7.14
N LEU A 76 10.29 -2.34 7.38
CA LEU A 76 8.93 -2.22 7.92
C LEU A 76 8.89 -1.69 9.34
N ASP A 77 9.90 -1.97 10.16
CA ASP A 77 10.03 -1.42 11.52
C ASP A 77 10.13 0.12 11.50
N GLN A 78 10.90 0.68 10.56
CA GLN A 78 11.01 2.13 10.39
C GLN A 78 9.70 2.74 9.92
N LEU A 79 9.02 2.11 8.95
CA LEU A 79 7.71 2.53 8.48
C LEU A 79 6.66 2.54 9.60
N LEU A 80 6.57 1.46 10.37
CA LEU A 80 5.62 1.33 11.48
C LEU A 80 5.92 2.32 12.60
N ASN A 81 7.20 2.54 12.93
CA ASN A 81 7.61 3.54 13.92
C ASN A 81 7.26 4.96 13.47
N PHE A 82 7.46 5.27 12.18
CA PHE A 82 7.04 6.54 11.59
C PHE A 82 5.51 6.71 11.71
N HIS A 83 4.74 5.72 11.28
CA HIS A 83 3.28 5.76 11.34
C HIS A 83 2.76 6.00 12.76
N LYS A 84 3.26 5.23 13.74
CA LYS A 84 2.92 5.40 15.16
C LYS A 84 3.27 6.79 15.71
N LYS A 85 4.42 7.35 15.30
CA LYS A 85 4.86 8.68 15.71
C LYS A 85 3.94 9.77 15.16
N GLN A 86 3.54 9.66 13.90
CA GLN A 86 2.69 10.65 13.23
C GLN A 86 1.23 10.60 13.70
N LYS A 87 0.77 9.45 14.21
CA LYS A 87 -0.64 9.23 14.62
C LYS A 87 -1.62 9.56 13.49
N GLY A 88 -1.24 9.24 12.25
CA GLY A 88 -2.04 9.46 11.05
C GLY A 88 -3.06 8.35 10.83
N ALA A 89 -4.12 8.66 10.10
CA ALA A 89 -5.09 7.65 9.66
C ALA A 89 -4.49 6.72 8.57
N ALA A 90 -3.52 7.21 7.82
CA ALA A 90 -2.77 6.43 6.83
C ALA A 90 -1.34 6.96 6.67
N THR A 91 -0.41 6.04 6.38
CA THR A 91 0.95 6.34 5.95
C THR A 91 1.25 5.60 4.66
N LEU A 92 1.51 6.34 3.59
CA LEU A 92 1.83 5.80 2.27
C LEU A 92 3.34 5.87 2.04
N VAL A 93 3.93 4.79 1.53
CA VAL A 93 5.35 4.77 1.17
C VAL A 93 5.52 5.46 -0.17
N LEU A 94 6.27 6.55 -0.18
CA LEU A 94 6.45 7.44 -1.32
C LEU A 94 7.93 7.51 -1.72
N ARG A 95 8.19 7.66 -3.01
CA ARG A 95 9.55 7.83 -3.54
C ARG A 95 9.65 8.95 -4.56
N PRO A 96 10.81 9.57 -4.73
CA PRO A 96 11.08 10.40 -5.89
C PRO A 96 11.01 9.56 -7.17
N ASP A 97 10.27 10.02 -8.16
CA ASP A 97 10.23 9.39 -9.48
C ASP A 97 10.00 10.45 -10.55
N LYS A 98 10.72 10.34 -11.68
CA LYS A 98 10.57 11.26 -12.80
C LYS A 98 9.21 11.17 -13.49
N ASP A 99 8.57 9.98 -13.39
CA ASP A 99 7.28 9.69 -13.97
C ASP A 99 6.14 9.76 -12.92
N ALA A 100 6.36 10.45 -11.78
CA ALA A 100 5.40 10.55 -10.68
C ALA A 100 4.00 10.99 -11.14
N ASP A 101 3.91 11.89 -12.10
CA ASP A 101 2.63 12.36 -12.65
C ASP A 101 1.84 11.26 -13.37
N ARG A 102 2.53 10.24 -13.90
CA ARG A 102 1.90 9.09 -14.57
C ARG A 102 1.25 8.11 -13.59
N TYR A 103 1.84 7.97 -12.40
CA TYR A 103 1.41 7.00 -11.38
C TYR A 103 0.54 7.61 -10.28
N GLY A 104 0.23 8.91 -10.38
CA GLY A 104 -0.49 9.65 -9.35
C GLY A 104 0.46 10.22 -8.30
N SER A 105 0.84 11.49 -8.50
CA SER A 105 1.73 12.18 -7.60
C SER A 105 1.03 12.65 -6.34
N MET A 106 1.79 12.68 -5.24
CA MET A 106 1.42 13.27 -3.98
C MET A 106 2.39 14.38 -3.62
N ASP A 107 1.88 15.50 -3.15
CA ASP A 107 2.71 16.56 -2.60
C ASP A 107 2.71 16.47 -1.08
N ILE A 108 3.90 16.39 -0.50
CA ILE A 108 4.09 16.36 0.95
C ILE A 108 4.88 17.56 1.41
N ASP A 109 4.66 17.98 2.66
CA ASP A 109 5.48 18.99 3.34
C ASP A 109 6.74 18.39 3.99
N ASP A 110 7.50 19.24 4.68
CA ASP A 110 8.75 18.82 5.33
C ASP A 110 8.54 17.87 6.51
N GLU A 111 7.33 17.82 7.08
CA GLU A 111 6.95 16.90 8.15
C GLU A 111 6.43 15.57 7.61
N GLY A 112 6.30 15.46 6.29
CA GLY A 112 5.78 14.29 5.58
C GLY A 112 4.27 14.25 5.49
N ARG A 113 3.54 15.32 5.87
CA ARG A 113 2.09 15.36 5.71
C ARG A 113 1.73 15.47 4.24
N ILE A 114 0.77 14.68 3.78
CA ILE A 114 0.24 14.76 2.42
C ILE A 114 -0.67 15.99 2.33
N CYS A 115 -0.24 16.97 1.54
CA CYS A 115 -0.94 18.24 1.35
C CYS A 115 -1.79 18.25 0.07
N ARG A 116 -1.39 17.46 -0.93
CA ARG A 116 -2.15 17.27 -2.17
C ARG A 116 -2.01 15.84 -2.66
N PHE A 117 -3.12 15.30 -3.14
CA PHE A 117 -3.17 14.03 -3.84
C PHE A 117 -4.10 14.16 -5.06
N LEU A 118 -3.56 13.88 -6.24
CA LEU A 118 -4.23 14.23 -7.51
C LEU A 118 -4.65 15.71 -7.50
N ASP A 119 -5.92 15.99 -7.78
CA ASP A 119 -6.49 17.34 -7.77
C ASP A 119 -6.99 17.79 -6.39
N THR A 120 -6.98 16.89 -5.39
CA THR A 120 -7.51 17.16 -4.06
C THR A 120 -6.43 17.70 -3.14
N LYS A 121 -6.73 18.78 -2.42
CA LYS A 121 -5.88 19.39 -1.41
C LYS A 121 -6.47 19.23 -0.02
N THR A 122 -5.61 19.11 0.99
CA THR A 122 -6.04 19.21 2.38
C THR A 122 -6.48 20.65 2.70
N PRO A 123 -7.51 20.85 3.56
CA PRO A 123 -7.84 22.18 4.08
C PRO A 123 -6.79 22.69 5.07
N VAL A 124 -5.92 21.83 5.57
CA VAL A 124 -4.85 22.19 6.52
C VAL A 124 -3.73 22.88 5.76
N GLN A 125 -3.42 24.13 6.15
CA GLN A 125 -2.30 24.86 5.57
C GLN A 125 -0.97 24.30 6.06
N SER A 126 -0.06 24.06 5.12
CA SER A 126 1.32 23.71 5.42
C SER A 126 2.24 24.85 4.97
N PRO A 127 3.04 25.44 5.88
CA PRO A 127 4.04 26.42 5.51
C PRO A 127 5.22 25.70 4.83
N GLY A 128 5.69 26.21 3.70
CA GLY A 128 6.91 25.75 3.06
C GLY A 128 6.74 25.17 1.66
N ALA A 129 7.84 24.69 1.10
CA ALA A 129 7.87 24.06 -0.20
C ALA A 129 7.34 22.62 -0.13
N LEU A 130 6.53 22.22 -1.10
CA LEU A 130 6.02 20.87 -1.19
C LEU A 130 6.93 20.02 -2.09
N ARG A 131 7.13 18.75 -1.70
CA ARG A 131 7.86 17.76 -2.50
C ARG A 131 6.88 16.84 -3.19
N LYS A 132 7.02 16.69 -4.50
CA LYS A 132 6.23 15.79 -5.32
C LYS A 132 6.86 14.40 -5.33
N LEU A 133 6.11 13.38 -4.93
CA LEU A 133 6.55 12.00 -4.82
C LEU A 133 5.51 11.04 -5.43
N MET A 134 5.95 9.83 -5.79
CA MET A 134 5.14 8.75 -6.34
C MET A 134 4.80 7.72 -5.25
N PHE A 135 3.59 7.17 -5.28
CA PHE A 135 3.17 6.06 -4.42
C PHE A 135 3.75 4.73 -4.88
N THR A 136 4.33 3.98 -3.94
CA THR A 136 5.03 2.71 -4.23
C THR A 136 4.12 1.48 -4.22
N GLY A 137 2.86 1.60 -3.80
CA GLY A 137 1.98 0.45 -3.59
C GLY A 137 2.07 -0.17 -2.19
N VAL A 138 2.81 0.45 -1.26
CA VAL A 138 2.92 0.00 0.13
C VAL A 138 2.38 1.07 1.07
N GLN A 139 1.58 0.66 2.05
CA GLN A 139 0.93 1.60 2.98
C GLN A 139 0.60 0.96 4.33
N VAL A 140 0.54 1.77 5.37
CA VAL A 140 0.04 1.42 6.71
C VAL A 140 -1.25 2.18 6.93
N LEU A 141 -2.28 1.50 7.38
CA LEU A 141 -3.63 2.05 7.53
C LEU A 141 -4.18 1.77 8.94
N GLU A 142 -4.89 2.76 9.47
CA GLU A 142 -5.75 2.57 10.63
C GLU A 142 -7.15 2.10 10.20
N PRO A 143 -7.87 1.32 11.02
CA PRO A 143 -9.22 0.85 10.70
C PRO A 143 -10.21 1.96 10.35
N THR A 144 -9.99 3.19 10.80
CA THR A 144 -10.80 4.37 10.44
C THR A 144 -10.87 4.64 8.94
N VAL A 145 -9.95 4.10 8.15
CA VAL A 145 -10.00 4.19 6.67
C VAL A 145 -11.30 3.61 6.11
N PHE A 146 -11.87 2.57 6.77
CA PHE A 146 -13.11 1.92 6.33
C PHE A 146 -14.33 2.82 6.42
N ASP A 147 -14.32 3.85 7.27
CA ASP A 147 -15.40 4.85 7.36
C ASP A 147 -15.50 5.69 6.08
N TYR A 148 -14.38 5.84 5.38
CA TYR A 148 -14.26 6.55 4.11
C TYR A 148 -14.47 5.66 2.88
N MET A 149 -14.53 4.35 3.06
CA MET A 149 -14.77 3.36 2.02
C MET A 149 -16.25 2.99 1.88
N ASN A 150 -17.03 3.22 2.93
CA ASN A 150 -18.45 2.86 2.94
C ASN A 150 -19.27 3.88 2.12
N THR A 151 -19.64 3.51 0.91
CA THR A 151 -20.48 4.30 0.01
C THR A 151 -21.96 3.99 0.12
N GLY A 152 -22.38 3.18 1.11
CA GLY A 152 -23.76 2.70 1.27
C GLY A 152 -24.18 1.61 0.29
N MET A 153 -23.28 1.17 -0.60
CA MET A 153 -23.50 0.10 -1.58
C MET A 153 -22.62 -1.10 -1.22
N THR A 154 -23.22 -2.26 -1.06
CA THR A 154 -22.50 -3.53 -0.94
C THR A 154 -21.86 -3.89 -2.28
N ALA A 155 -20.57 -4.30 -2.27
CA ALA A 155 -19.81 -4.75 -3.44
C ALA A 155 -19.69 -3.70 -4.56
N HIS A 156 -19.17 -2.50 -4.25
CA HIS A 156 -18.91 -1.46 -5.24
C HIS A 156 -17.42 -1.49 -5.66
N LYS A 157 -17.19 -1.36 -6.98
CA LYS A 157 -15.84 -1.22 -7.54
C LYS A 157 -15.38 0.23 -7.38
N PHE A 158 -14.31 0.45 -6.59
CA PHE A 158 -13.72 1.76 -6.38
C PHE A 158 -12.23 1.65 -6.01
N SER A 159 -11.51 2.76 -6.16
CA SER A 159 -10.07 2.83 -5.90
C SER A 159 -9.77 3.59 -4.61
N THR A 160 -8.87 3.04 -3.78
CA THR A 160 -8.36 3.76 -2.60
C THR A 160 -7.72 5.09 -2.99
N THR A 161 -6.89 5.07 -4.03
CA THR A 161 -6.10 6.24 -4.46
C THR A 161 -6.94 7.30 -5.17
N ARG A 162 -8.01 6.92 -5.87
CA ARG A 162 -8.84 7.86 -6.62
C ARG A 162 -10.04 8.37 -5.82
N GLU A 163 -10.47 7.65 -4.80
CA GLU A 163 -11.71 7.96 -4.09
C GLU A 163 -11.52 8.08 -2.57
N THR A 164 -10.94 7.05 -1.93
CA THR A 164 -10.84 7.02 -0.46
C THR A 164 -9.89 8.09 0.07
N TYR A 165 -8.64 8.12 -0.40
CA TYR A 165 -7.65 9.09 0.10
C TYR A 165 -7.97 10.55 -0.27
N PRO A 166 -8.45 10.88 -1.48
CA PRO A 166 -8.94 12.23 -1.75
C PRO A 166 -10.07 12.67 -0.81
N ARG A 167 -11.03 11.76 -0.50
CA ARG A 167 -12.10 12.06 0.46
C ARG A 167 -11.54 12.29 1.87
N MET A 168 -10.68 11.40 2.36
CA MET A 168 -10.00 11.57 3.65
C MET A 168 -9.23 12.89 3.71
N LEU A 169 -8.52 13.22 2.64
CA LEU A 169 -7.72 14.44 2.55
C LEU A 169 -8.60 15.70 2.58
N SER A 170 -9.71 15.72 1.83
CA SER A 170 -10.66 16.85 1.82
C SER A 170 -11.32 17.09 3.18
N ASP A 171 -11.53 16.02 3.96
CA ASP A 171 -12.06 16.08 5.32
C ASP A 171 -10.98 16.42 6.37
N GLY A 172 -9.75 16.71 5.92
CA GLY A 172 -8.64 17.10 6.79
C GLY A 172 -8.03 15.98 7.61
N GLN A 173 -8.31 14.72 7.26
CA GLN A 173 -7.69 13.57 7.94
C GLN A 173 -6.17 13.60 7.78
N PRO A 174 -5.41 13.22 8.82
CA PRO A 174 -3.96 13.22 8.78
C PRO A 174 -3.45 12.03 7.96
N LEU A 175 -3.08 12.29 6.72
CA LEU A 175 -2.40 11.35 5.83
C LEU A 175 -0.93 11.73 5.73
N TYR A 176 -0.04 10.74 5.80
CA TYR A 176 1.40 10.97 5.76
C TYR A 176 2.08 10.17 4.65
N GLY A 177 3.20 10.70 4.14
CA GLY A 177 4.10 10.05 3.21
C GLY A 177 5.41 9.66 3.92
N PHE A 178 5.71 8.38 3.95
CA PHE A 178 7.03 7.88 4.34
C PHE A 178 7.95 7.90 3.12
N CYS A 179 8.98 8.77 3.16
CA CYS A 179 9.92 8.89 2.04
C CYS A 179 10.84 7.67 1.98
N PHE A 180 10.91 7.04 0.81
CA PHE A 180 11.69 5.84 0.56
C PHE A 180 12.59 6.06 -0.65
N ASP A 181 13.88 5.72 -0.54
CA ASP A 181 14.91 5.88 -1.58
C ASP A 181 15.63 4.56 -1.92
N GLY A 182 15.22 3.45 -1.28
CA GLY A 182 15.78 2.11 -1.51
C GLY A 182 15.33 1.47 -2.82
N PHE A 183 15.67 0.19 -2.98
CA PHE A 183 15.28 -0.58 -4.16
C PHE A 183 13.77 -0.79 -4.21
N TRP A 184 13.19 -0.45 -5.34
CA TRP A 184 11.79 -0.66 -5.68
C TRP A 184 11.63 -0.98 -7.16
N GLN A 185 10.81 -1.97 -7.47
CA GLN A 185 10.48 -2.35 -8.84
C GLN A 185 9.02 -2.79 -8.91
N ASP A 186 8.29 -2.22 -9.86
CA ASP A 186 6.97 -2.71 -10.28
C ASP A 186 7.16 -3.93 -11.18
N LEU A 187 6.41 -5.00 -10.93
CA LEU A 187 6.48 -6.29 -11.63
C LEU A 187 5.26 -6.54 -12.52
N GLY A 188 4.49 -5.52 -12.83
CA GLY A 188 3.22 -5.63 -13.56
C GLY A 188 3.35 -6.03 -15.04
N THR A 189 4.56 -6.13 -15.59
CA THR A 189 4.80 -6.64 -16.96
C THR A 189 5.97 -7.61 -17.02
N ALA A 190 6.02 -8.47 -18.05
CA ALA A 190 7.12 -9.41 -18.24
C ALA A 190 8.49 -8.70 -18.34
N GLU A 191 8.53 -7.56 -19.03
CA GLU A 191 9.76 -6.76 -19.16
C GLU A 191 10.28 -6.29 -17.81
N ARG A 192 9.39 -5.82 -16.93
CA ARG A 192 9.75 -5.35 -15.57
C ARG A 192 10.17 -6.48 -14.66
N ILE A 193 9.59 -7.68 -14.81
CA ILE A 193 10.05 -8.89 -14.11
C ILE A 193 11.50 -9.20 -14.52
N HIS A 194 11.80 -9.21 -15.82
CA HIS A 194 13.18 -9.44 -16.31
C HIS A 194 14.16 -8.34 -15.89
N GLU A 195 13.70 -7.09 -15.74
CA GLU A 195 14.53 -6.00 -15.20
C GLU A 195 14.87 -6.25 -13.72
N ALA A 196 13.89 -6.66 -12.92
CA ALA A 196 14.10 -7.02 -11.51
C ALA A 196 15.09 -8.19 -11.39
N GLU A 197 14.91 -9.27 -12.18
CA GLU A 197 15.82 -10.43 -12.22
C GLU A 197 17.26 -9.99 -12.57
N ARG A 198 17.44 -9.14 -13.57
CA ARG A 198 18.77 -8.60 -13.93
C ARG A 198 19.39 -7.78 -12.80
N SER A 199 18.60 -6.96 -12.12
CA SER A 199 19.07 -6.16 -10.99
C SER A 199 19.54 -7.02 -9.84
N LEU A 200 18.81 -8.08 -9.50
CA LEU A 200 19.19 -9.05 -8.47
C LEU A 200 20.43 -9.83 -8.88
N ALA A 201 20.51 -10.28 -10.13
CA ALA A 201 21.69 -10.99 -10.68
C ALA A 201 22.94 -10.09 -10.70
N ALA A 202 22.79 -8.77 -10.87
CA ALA A 202 23.88 -7.79 -10.84
C ALA A 202 24.34 -7.42 -9.42
N GLY A 203 23.74 -8.02 -8.38
CA GLY A 203 24.19 -7.85 -6.99
C GLY A 203 23.30 -6.98 -6.11
N THR A 204 22.15 -6.52 -6.59
CA THR A 204 21.13 -5.92 -5.72
C THR A 204 20.71 -6.97 -4.68
N ARG A 205 20.78 -6.61 -3.41
CA ARG A 205 20.37 -7.48 -2.31
C ARG A 205 19.18 -6.90 -1.60
N LEU A 206 18.24 -7.76 -1.25
CA LEU A 206 17.11 -7.43 -0.40
C LEU A 206 17.45 -7.93 1.01
N HIS A 207 17.33 -7.09 2.03
CA HIS A 207 17.77 -7.41 3.40
C HIS A 207 17.01 -8.58 4.06
N TYR A 208 15.90 -8.99 3.48
CA TYR A 208 15.05 -10.09 3.95
C TYR A 208 15.20 -11.41 3.15
N PHE A 209 16.21 -11.48 2.27
CA PHE A 209 16.56 -12.68 1.51
C PHE A 209 17.78 -13.36 2.09
#